data_96125e9a22ca9a75eb0b5fcdd3972647
#
_entry.id   96125e9a22ca9a75eb0b5fcdd3972647
#
_cell.length_a   1.000
_cell.length_b   1.000
_cell.length_c   1.000
_cell.angle_alpha   90.00
_cell.angle_beta   90.00
_cell.angle_gamma   90.00
#
_symmetry.space_group_name_H-M   'P 1'
#
loop_
_entity.id
_entity.type
_entity.pdbx_description
1 polymer ?
#
loop_
_entity_poly.entity_id
_entity_poly.type
_entity_poly.pdbx_seq_one_letter_code
_entity_poly.pdbx_strand_id
1 'polypeptide(L)'
;MSETPTGSTVPRRQLGRYLSELRAAAGLTVKAAAHELERSLPTMHRIEGGRVAVRALDVEQMCHLYRASEDMTKALMALARETKAKGWWSAYGDVVPEWFDLFVGLEAAANRMSEYEQNVVPGLFQTEGYARTLMAAENPGETPQEIERRVELRLQRQAILRRPVDPPVLRVALHEAVLRSRVGGPAVMADQLRSLAGLSGLPNVSMRVVPASAGYHPGVVSGAFIILRFPLNGGGRESEPPTVYREMYTGALYLDKSAEVARFDTAFEAIWRTALDEESSKDLIGRTAEDMGNG
;
A
#
# COMPACT_ATOMS: atom_id res chain seq x y z
N MET A 1 17.87 0.95 26.81
CA MET A 1 16.52 0.73 26.25
C MET A 1 16.54 1.26 24.83
N SER A 2 16.64 0.37 23.86
CA SER A 2 16.66 0.72 22.44
C SER A 2 15.22 1.06 22.04
N GLU A 3 14.94 2.33 21.71
CA GLU A 3 13.68 2.71 21.09
C GLU A 3 13.61 2.06 19.71
N THR A 4 12.73 1.10 19.55
CA THR A 4 12.40 0.50 18.27
C THR A 4 11.92 1.62 17.35
N PRO A 5 12.50 1.81 16.15
CA PRO A 5 12.04 2.83 15.22
C PRO A 5 10.60 2.48 14.80
N THR A 6 9.64 3.24 15.26
CA THR A 6 8.25 3.12 14.77
C THR A 6 8.24 3.56 13.31
N GLY A 7 7.76 2.68 12.41
CA GLY A 7 7.70 2.91 10.98
C GLY A 7 6.99 4.21 10.58
N SER A 8 7.21 4.63 9.34
CA SER A 8 6.58 5.85 8.78
C SER A 8 5.09 5.63 8.61
N THR A 9 4.25 6.53 9.14
CA THR A 9 2.81 6.56 8.90
C THR A 9 2.47 7.64 7.88
N VAL A 10 1.32 7.51 7.20
CA VAL A 10 0.84 8.52 6.25
C VAL A 10 0.82 9.92 6.86
N PRO A 11 0.26 10.16 8.08
CA PRO A 11 0.31 11.48 8.71
C PRO A 11 1.74 12.00 8.94
N ARG A 12 2.72 11.13 9.25
CA ARG A 12 4.12 11.55 9.42
C ARG A 12 4.75 11.98 8.11
N ARG A 13 4.51 11.25 7.02
CA ARG A 13 5.02 11.61 5.69
C ARG A 13 4.41 12.91 5.22
N GLN A 14 3.10 13.08 5.40
CA GLN A 14 2.39 14.30 5.06
C GLN A 14 2.95 15.51 5.83
N LEU A 15 3.11 15.38 7.15
CA LEU A 15 3.72 16.43 7.97
C LEU A 15 5.14 16.75 7.51
N GLY A 16 5.96 15.72 7.27
CA GLY A 16 7.35 15.89 6.82
C GLY A 16 7.44 16.65 5.51
N ARG A 17 6.56 16.37 4.54
CA ARG A 17 6.50 17.10 3.27
C ARG A 17 6.14 18.58 3.46
N TYR A 18 5.07 18.86 4.21
CA TYR A 18 4.69 20.24 4.47
C TYR A 18 5.82 21.04 5.13
N LEU A 19 6.51 20.44 6.11
CA LEU A 19 7.65 21.08 6.76
C LEU A 19 8.81 21.31 5.79
N SER A 20 9.09 20.35 4.91
CA SER A 20 10.13 20.47 3.87
C SER A 20 9.79 21.56 2.83
N GLU A 21 8.53 21.63 2.39
CA GLU A 21 8.03 22.64 1.46
C GLU A 21 8.10 24.04 2.09
N LEU A 22 7.67 24.21 3.34
CA LEU A 22 7.74 25.47 4.07
C LEU A 22 9.20 25.94 4.26
N ARG A 23 10.09 25.02 4.63
CA ARG A 23 11.53 25.30 4.74
C ARG A 23 12.10 25.78 3.41
N ALA A 24 11.79 25.08 2.32
CA ALA A 24 12.25 25.45 0.98
C ALA A 24 11.69 26.80 0.54
N ALA A 25 10.41 27.09 0.80
CA ALA A 25 9.78 28.38 0.53
C ALA A 25 10.39 29.51 1.34
N ALA A 26 10.86 29.24 2.56
CA ALA A 26 11.62 30.19 3.38
C ALA A 26 13.08 30.37 2.92
N GLY A 27 13.53 29.66 1.86
CA GLY A 27 14.89 29.76 1.33
C GLY A 27 15.95 29.08 2.21
N LEU A 28 15.56 28.23 3.17
CA LEU A 28 16.48 27.60 4.10
C LEU A 28 16.93 26.23 3.58
N THR A 29 18.25 25.98 3.65
CA THR A 29 18.77 24.60 3.47
C THR A 29 18.44 23.76 4.69
N VAL A 30 18.41 22.43 4.53
CA VAL A 30 18.22 21.50 5.66
C VAL A 30 19.27 21.73 6.75
N LYS A 31 20.52 22.03 6.36
CA LYS A 31 21.63 22.32 7.28
C LYS A 31 21.39 23.62 8.06
N ALA A 32 20.91 24.69 7.41
CA ALA A 32 20.59 25.94 8.08
C ALA A 32 19.44 25.76 9.06
N ALA A 33 18.36 25.10 8.64
CA ALA A 33 17.23 24.82 9.51
C ALA A 33 17.62 23.92 10.71
N ALA A 34 18.48 22.92 10.49
CA ALA A 34 19.01 22.08 11.55
C ALA A 34 19.77 22.90 12.61
N HIS A 35 20.59 23.83 12.17
CA HIS A 35 21.35 24.72 13.05
C HIS A 35 20.42 25.63 13.89
N GLU A 36 19.48 26.32 13.24
CA GLU A 36 18.52 27.22 13.91
C GLU A 36 17.60 26.50 14.91
N LEU A 37 17.25 25.24 14.63
CA LEU A 37 16.39 24.43 15.48
C LEU A 37 17.16 23.58 16.50
N GLU A 38 18.47 23.76 16.59
CA GLU A 38 19.38 22.99 17.46
C GLU A 38 19.20 21.47 17.29
N ARG A 39 19.01 21.01 16.05
CA ARG A 39 18.83 19.61 15.69
C ARG A 39 19.99 19.09 14.84
N SER A 40 20.25 17.80 14.91
CA SER A 40 21.21 17.18 14.00
C SER A 40 20.66 17.08 12.58
N LEU A 41 21.53 17.18 11.58
CA LEU A 41 21.16 17.01 10.17
C LEU A 41 20.45 15.66 9.89
N PRO A 42 20.90 14.51 10.43
CA PRO A 42 20.16 13.25 10.29
C PRO A 42 18.75 13.30 10.90
N THR A 43 18.56 14.02 12.01
CA THR A 43 17.22 14.19 12.62
C THR A 43 16.31 14.98 11.71
N MET A 44 16.78 16.08 11.11
CA MET A 44 15.98 16.86 10.16
C MET A 44 15.57 16.02 8.94
N HIS A 45 16.50 15.25 8.37
CA HIS A 45 16.17 14.34 7.26
C HIS A 45 15.13 13.29 7.64
N ARG A 46 15.17 12.76 8.89
CA ARG A 46 14.15 11.81 9.36
C ARG A 46 12.80 12.47 9.57
N ILE A 47 12.77 13.72 10.06
CA ILE A 47 11.54 14.50 10.23
C ILE A 47 10.91 14.79 8.87
N GLU A 48 11.64 15.40 7.95
CA GLU A 48 11.14 15.75 6.61
C GLU A 48 10.79 14.52 5.76
N GLY A 49 11.48 13.40 5.99
CA GLY A 49 11.16 12.11 5.36
C GLY A 49 10.00 11.36 6.03
N GLY A 50 9.37 11.92 7.08
CA GLY A 50 8.26 11.28 7.80
C GLY A 50 8.63 9.99 8.54
N ARG A 51 9.91 9.78 8.84
CA ARG A 51 10.41 8.56 9.48
C ARG A 51 10.31 8.58 11.01
N VAL A 52 10.02 9.74 11.59
CA VAL A 52 9.89 9.93 13.04
C VAL A 52 8.70 10.81 13.36
N ALA A 53 8.04 10.54 14.48
CA ALA A 53 7.01 11.43 15.00
C ALA A 53 7.67 12.72 15.52
N VAL A 54 7.00 13.85 15.30
CA VAL A 54 7.44 15.17 15.78
C VAL A 54 6.44 15.68 16.82
N ARG A 55 6.92 16.33 17.87
CA ARG A 55 6.03 16.94 18.86
C ARG A 55 5.38 18.19 18.27
N ALA A 56 4.12 18.46 18.62
CA ALA A 56 3.42 19.64 18.14
C ALA A 56 4.18 20.95 18.45
N LEU A 57 4.84 21.05 19.60
CA LEU A 57 5.71 22.21 19.94
C LEU A 57 6.92 22.35 19.03
N ASP A 58 7.55 21.23 18.65
CA ASP A 58 8.68 21.25 17.70
C ASP A 58 8.20 21.72 16.32
N VAL A 59 6.99 21.28 15.90
CA VAL A 59 6.36 21.72 14.65
C VAL A 59 6.04 23.22 14.68
N GLU A 60 5.55 23.73 15.80
CA GLU A 60 5.31 25.15 16.00
C GLU A 60 6.59 25.97 15.82
N GLN A 61 7.69 25.55 16.43
CA GLN A 61 9.01 26.20 16.28
C GLN A 61 9.49 26.16 14.81
N MET A 62 9.32 25.01 14.13
CA MET A 62 9.65 24.89 12.72
C MET A 62 8.80 25.82 11.85
N CYS A 63 7.49 25.88 12.08
CA CYS A 63 6.57 26.78 11.39
C CYS A 63 6.94 28.26 11.59
N HIS A 64 7.31 28.64 12.81
CA HIS A 64 7.79 29.98 13.13
C HIS A 64 9.06 30.34 12.34
N LEU A 65 10.06 29.46 12.37
CA LEU A 65 11.30 29.64 11.61
C LEU A 65 11.03 29.75 10.10
N TYR A 66 10.09 28.94 9.59
CA TYR A 66 9.73 28.91 8.16
C TYR A 66 8.71 29.99 7.76
N ARG A 67 8.28 30.84 8.69
CA ARG A 67 7.31 31.93 8.47
C ARG A 67 5.97 31.45 7.94
N ALA A 68 5.50 30.29 8.40
CA ALA A 68 4.17 29.78 8.09
C ALA A 68 3.08 30.67 8.69
N SER A 69 1.91 30.73 8.05
CA SER A 69 0.74 31.42 8.60
C SER A 69 0.25 30.76 9.89
N GLU A 70 -0.48 31.50 10.73
CA GLU A 70 -1.07 30.93 11.95
C GLU A 70 -2.00 29.75 11.66
N ASP A 71 -2.81 29.83 10.60
CA ASP A 71 -3.73 28.75 10.23
C ASP A 71 -2.97 27.50 9.79
N MET A 72 -1.90 27.66 9.00
CA MET A 72 -1.03 26.56 8.61
C MET A 72 -0.35 25.94 9.83
N THR A 73 0.16 26.77 10.74
CA THR A 73 0.79 26.30 11.99
C THR A 73 -0.17 25.48 12.83
N LYS A 74 -1.41 25.98 13.04
CA LYS A 74 -2.45 25.24 13.77
C LYS A 74 -2.78 23.90 13.11
N ALA A 75 -2.92 23.88 11.77
CA ALA A 75 -3.19 22.67 11.01
C ALA A 75 -2.05 21.64 11.14
N LEU A 76 -0.79 22.07 11.00
CA LEU A 76 0.37 21.17 11.12
C LEU A 76 0.59 20.68 12.56
N MET A 77 0.30 21.50 13.57
CA MET A 77 0.30 21.05 14.97
C MET A 77 -0.78 20.00 15.24
N ALA A 78 -1.98 20.14 14.65
CA ALA A 78 -3.02 19.11 14.73
C ALA A 78 -2.55 17.80 14.06
N LEU A 79 -2.03 17.89 12.84
CA LEU A 79 -1.45 16.76 12.12
C LEU A 79 -0.32 16.09 12.91
N ALA A 80 0.54 16.88 13.59
CA ALA A 80 1.60 16.34 14.46
C ALA A 80 1.06 15.49 15.62
N ARG A 81 -0.11 15.84 16.17
CA ARG A 81 -0.78 15.02 17.20
C ARG A 81 -1.27 13.70 16.61
N GLU A 82 -1.80 13.70 15.39
CA GLU A 82 -2.22 12.49 14.68
C GLU A 82 -1.03 11.58 14.35
N THR A 83 0.19 12.12 14.13
CA THR A 83 1.38 11.29 13.88
C THR A 83 1.75 10.36 15.04
N LYS A 84 1.22 10.58 16.22
CA LYS A 84 1.40 9.72 17.39
C LYS A 84 0.39 8.57 17.43
N ALA A 85 -0.69 8.66 16.67
CA ALA A 85 -1.65 7.57 16.58
C ALA A 85 -0.96 6.40 15.86
N LYS A 86 -0.86 5.27 16.55
CA LYS A 86 -0.43 4.03 15.93
C LYS A 86 -1.61 3.50 15.12
N GLY A 87 -1.39 3.15 13.85
CA GLY A 87 -2.38 2.41 13.08
C GLY A 87 -2.74 1.09 13.78
N TRP A 88 -3.93 0.56 13.55
CA TRP A 88 -4.40 -0.69 14.14
C TRP A 88 -3.42 -1.87 13.92
N TRP A 89 -2.69 -1.85 12.80
CA TRP A 89 -1.69 -2.86 12.45
C TRP A 89 -0.45 -2.85 13.35
N SER A 90 -0.23 -1.80 14.13
CA SER A 90 0.88 -1.75 15.09
C SER A 90 0.79 -2.83 16.19
N ALA A 91 -0.40 -3.43 16.37
CA ALA A 91 -0.58 -4.60 17.24
C ALA A 91 0.12 -5.86 16.69
N TYR A 92 0.52 -5.85 15.42
CA TYR A 92 1.21 -6.95 14.73
C TYR A 92 2.68 -6.65 14.43
N GLY A 93 3.27 -5.65 15.11
CA GLY A 93 4.66 -5.22 14.86
C GLY A 93 5.74 -6.26 15.17
N ASP A 94 5.39 -7.36 15.83
CA ASP A 94 6.23 -8.53 16.07
C ASP A 94 6.36 -9.43 14.84
N VAL A 95 5.36 -9.45 13.96
CA VAL A 95 5.31 -10.28 12.75
C VAL A 95 5.33 -9.47 11.44
N VAL A 96 5.25 -8.14 11.52
CA VAL A 96 5.26 -7.25 10.36
C VAL A 96 6.65 -6.65 10.15
N PRO A 97 7.30 -6.88 9.00
CA PRO A 97 8.54 -6.21 8.68
C PRO A 97 8.33 -4.68 8.56
N GLU A 98 9.33 -3.88 8.97
CA GLU A 98 9.25 -2.41 8.91
C GLU A 98 8.90 -1.86 7.52
N TRP A 99 9.40 -2.51 6.47
CA TRP A 99 9.10 -2.10 5.09
C TRP A 99 7.62 -2.34 4.71
N PHE A 100 6.94 -3.31 5.33
CA PHE A 100 5.52 -3.59 5.08
C PHE A 100 4.59 -2.71 5.91
N ASP A 101 5.03 -2.25 7.09
CA ASP A 101 4.29 -1.30 7.93
C ASP A 101 3.89 -0.03 7.17
N LEU A 102 4.83 0.50 6.36
CA LEU A 102 4.56 1.64 5.49
C LEU A 102 3.47 1.31 4.45
N PHE A 103 3.54 0.13 3.83
CA PHE A 103 2.57 -0.28 2.82
C PHE A 103 1.15 -0.35 3.40
N VAL A 104 0.97 -1.00 4.57
CA VAL A 104 -0.33 -1.11 5.23
C VAL A 104 -0.92 0.28 5.52
N GLY A 105 -0.08 1.23 5.94
CA GLY A 105 -0.51 2.61 6.16
C GLY A 105 -0.94 3.33 4.88
N LEU A 106 -0.19 3.15 3.80
CA LEU A 106 -0.53 3.73 2.49
C LEU A 106 -1.79 3.09 1.90
N GLU A 107 -1.91 1.76 1.98
CA GLU A 107 -3.10 1.02 1.52
C GLU A 107 -4.35 1.49 2.26
N ALA A 108 -4.28 1.64 3.59
CA ALA A 108 -5.40 2.12 4.40
C ALA A 108 -5.85 3.56 4.06
N ALA A 109 -4.92 4.41 3.62
CA ALA A 109 -5.18 5.80 3.26
C ALA A 109 -5.57 5.98 1.80
N ALA A 110 -5.32 5.00 0.94
CA ALA A 110 -5.64 5.09 -0.48
C ALA A 110 -7.16 5.12 -0.73
N ASN A 111 -7.57 5.88 -1.75
CA ASN A 111 -8.94 5.89 -2.26
C ASN A 111 -9.05 5.28 -3.66
N ARG A 112 -7.93 5.05 -4.35
CA ARG A 112 -7.88 4.31 -5.62
C ARG A 112 -6.62 3.45 -5.66
N MET A 113 -6.77 2.22 -6.16
CA MET A 113 -5.68 1.27 -6.34
C MET A 113 -5.75 0.67 -7.73
N SER A 114 -4.61 0.57 -8.39
CA SER A 114 -4.46 -0.19 -9.65
C SER A 114 -3.39 -1.24 -9.43
N GLU A 115 -3.77 -2.51 -9.48
CA GLU A 115 -2.92 -3.64 -9.13
C GLU A 115 -2.79 -4.61 -10.30
N TYR A 116 -1.57 -4.99 -10.61
CA TYR A 116 -1.27 -6.07 -11.52
C TYR A 116 -0.55 -7.19 -10.77
N GLU A 117 -1.10 -8.40 -10.86
CA GLU A 117 -0.52 -9.60 -10.27
C GLU A 117 -0.40 -10.73 -11.29
N GLN A 118 0.74 -11.44 -11.20
CA GLN A 118 1.04 -12.55 -12.12
C GLN A 118 1.41 -13.87 -11.43
N ASN A 119 1.61 -13.86 -10.11
CA ASN A 119 2.11 -15.01 -9.36
C ASN A 119 1.12 -15.52 -8.32
N VAL A 120 0.47 -14.61 -7.59
CA VAL A 120 -0.42 -14.93 -6.47
C VAL A 120 -1.71 -14.12 -6.54
N VAL A 121 -2.74 -14.55 -5.83
CA VAL A 121 -3.94 -13.73 -5.65
C VAL A 121 -3.57 -12.53 -4.78
N PRO A 122 -3.97 -11.28 -5.13
CA PRO A 122 -3.67 -10.10 -4.35
C PRO A 122 -4.14 -10.21 -2.89
N GLY A 123 -3.37 -9.64 -1.97
CA GLY A 123 -3.58 -9.82 -0.54
C GLY A 123 -4.97 -9.46 -0.03
N LEU A 124 -5.61 -8.45 -0.62
CA LEU A 124 -6.98 -8.03 -0.26
C LEU A 124 -8.06 -9.03 -0.69
N PHE A 125 -7.74 -10.00 -1.55
CA PHE A 125 -8.69 -10.97 -2.09
C PHE A 125 -8.42 -12.42 -1.65
N GLN A 126 -7.42 -12.63 -0.76
CA GLN A 126 -7.05 -13.96 -0.30
C GLN A 126 -8.04 -14.51 0.73
N THR A 127 -8.40 -15.79 0.60
CA THR A 127 -9.08 -16.52 1.67
C THR A 127 -8.08 -16.87 2.79
N GLU A 128 -8.60 -17.21 3.96
CA GLU A 128 -7.79 -17.62 5.11
C GLU A 128 -6.87 -18.80 4.80
N GLY A 129 -7.42 -19.85 4.15
CA GLY A 129 -6.65 -21.05 3.79
C GLY A 129 -5.54 -20.77 2.78
N TYR A 130 -5.82 -19.89 1.80
CA TYR A 130 -4.83 -19.47 0.82
C TYR A 130 -3.72 -18.61 1.47
N ALA A 131 -4.10 -17.62 2.28
CA ALA A 131 -3.18 -16.77 3.01
C ALA A 131 -2.27 -17.58 3.96
N ARG A 132 -2.85 -18.52 4.72
CA ARG A 132 -2.10 -19.41 5.62
C ARG A 132 -1.05 -20.21 4.86
N THR A 133 -1.40 -20.75 3.71
CA THR A 133 -0.47 -21.52 2.88
C THR A 133 0.71 -20.68 2.42
N LEU A 134 0.45 -19.45 1.94
CA LEU A 134 1.52 -18.54 1.53
C LEU A 134 2.40 -18.15 2.70
N MET A 135 1.80 -17.70 3.82
CA MET A 135 2.56 -17.23 4.99
C MET A 135 3.46 -18.34 5.54
N ALA A 136 2.99 -19.59 5.61
CA ALA A 136 3.79 -20.72 6.05
C ALA A 136 4.94 -21.05 5.08
N ALA A 137 4.73 -20.90 3.77
CA ALA A 137 5.76 -21.15 2.77
C ALA A 137 6.83 -20.04 2.73
N GLU A 138 6.42 -18.79 2.93
CA GLU A 138 7.29 -17.61 2.92
C GLU A 138 8.12 -17.48 4.21
N ASN A 139 7.62 -18.04 5.32
CA ASN A 139 8.24 -17.89 6.65
C ASN A 139 8.47 -19.27 7.32
N PRO A 140 9.32 -20.14 6.75
CA PRO A 140 9.48 -21.53 7.20
C PRO A 140 10.09 -21.68 8.61
N GLY A 141 10.61 -20.61 9.19
CA GLY A 141 11.19 -20.58 10.54
C GLY A 141 10.24 -20.07 11.62
N GLU A 142 9.03 -19.63 11.26
CA GLU A 142 8.07 -19.10 12.22
C GLU A 142 7.20 -20.18 12.87
N THR A 143 6.75 -19.90 14.07
CA THR A 143 5.82 -20.75 14.81
C THR A 143 4.41 -20.69 14.21
N PRO A 144 3.55 -21.71 14.44
CA PRO A 144 2.17 -21.65 14.02
C PRO A 144 1.42 -20.40 14.51
N GLN A 145 1.73 -19.92 15.72
CA GLN A 145 1.12 -18.72 16.28
C GLN A 145 1.53 -17.45 15.52
N GLU A 146 2.79 -17.34 15.11
CA GLU A 146 3.27 -16.20 14.30
C GLU A 146 2.61 -16.22 12.92
N ILE A 147 2.49 -17.39 12.29
CA ILE A 147 1.76 -17.54 11.02
C ILE A 147 0.30 -17.11 11.16
N GLU A 148 -0.41 -17.55 12.22
CA GLU A 148 -1.81 -17.14 12.44
C GLU A 148 -1.93 -15.62 12.61
N ARG A 149 -1.02 -14.98 13.31
CA ARG A 149 -1.03 -13.51 13.44
C ARG A 149 -0.84 -12.78 12.10
N ARG A 150 0.00 -13.33 11.21
CA ARG A 150 0.14 -12.79 9.83
C ARG A 150 -1.15 -12.97 9.02
N VAL A 151 -1.80 -14.11 9.17
CA VAL A 151 -3.11 -14.38 8.52
C VAL A 151 -4.17 -13.43 9.05
N GLU A 152 -4.27 -13.23 10.37
CA GLU A 152 -5.19 -12.27 10.97
C GLU A 152 -4.98 -10.85 10.43
N LEU A 153 -3.74 -10.37 10.38
CA LEU A 153 -3.41 -9.08 9.78
C LEU A 153 -3.88 -9.00 8.32
N ARG A 154 -3.63 -10.07 7.52
CA ARG A 154 -4.04 -10.15 6.11
C ARG A 154 -5.55 -10.02 5.98
N LEU A 155 -6.31 -10.74 6.79
CA LEU A 155 -7.77 -10.71 6.79
C LEU A 155 -8.34 -9.38 7.29
N GLN A 156 -7.73 -8.78 8.32
CA GLN A 156 -8.16 -7.46 8.81
C GLN A 156 -7.98 -6.37 7.76
N ARG A 157 -6.92 -6.41 6.93
CA ARG A 157 -6.72 -5.46 5.83
C ARG A 157 -7.88 -5.49 4.84
N GLN A 158 -8.51 -6.65 4.61
CA GLN A 158 -9.62 -6.80 3.66
C GLN A 158 -10.87 -5.98 4.03
N ALA A 159 -11.01 -5.56 5.29
CA ALA A 159 -12.11 -4.69 5.72
C ALA A 159 -12.20 -3.39 4.90
N ILE A 160 -11.09 -2.94 4.31
CA ILE A 160 -11.03 -1.75 3.45
C ILE A 160 -11.94 -1.89 2.21
N LEU A 161 -12.11 -3.10 1.65
CA LEU A 161 -12.98 -3.35 0.50
C LEU A 161 -14.45 -3.01 0.76
N ARG A 162 -14.87 -3.08 2.02
CA ARG A 162 -16.26 -2.87 2.46
C ARG A 162 -16.38 -1.72 3.46
N ARG A 163 -15.41 -0.81 3.46
CA ARG A 163 -15.45 0.36 4.34
C ARG A 163 -16.74 1.14 4.10
N PRO A 164 -17.49 1.50 5.17
CA PRO A 164 -18.81 2.12 5.03
C PRO A 164 -18.78 3.52 4.38
N VAL A 165 -17.67 4.24 4.57
CA VAL A 165 -17.47 5.59 4.03
C VAL A 165 -16.26 5.57 3.11
N ASP A 166 -16.45 6.02 1.88
CA ASP A 166 -15.41 6.12 0.85
C ASP A 166 -14.55 4.84 0.69
N PRO A 167 -15.17 3.67 0.37
CA PRO A 167 -14.40 2.48 0.07
C PRO A 167 -13.48 2.76 -1.13
N PRO A 168 -12.24 2.29 -1.15
CA PRO A 168 -11.34 2.53 -2.26
C PRO A 168 -11.86 1.88 -3.54
N VAL A 169 -11.65 2.54 -4.67
CA VAL A 169 -11.89 1.96 -6.00
C VAL A 169 -10.68 1.15 -6.42
N LEU A 170 -10.88 -0.13 -6.70
CA LEU A 170 -9.83 -1.06 -7.10
C LEU A 170 -9.99 -1.48 -8.56
N ARG A 171 -8.90 -1.41 -9.31
CA ARG A 171 -8.75 -2.02 -10.64
C ARG A 171 -7.66 -3.09 -10.52
N VAL A 172 -8.04 -4.35 -10.72
CA VAL A 172 -7.15 -5.49 -10.53
C VAL A 172 -7.00 -6.26 -11.84
N ALA A 173 -5.80 -6.33 -12.37
CA ALA A 173 -5.45 -7.15 -13.52
C ALA A 173 -4.69 -8.38 -13.04
N LEU A 174 -5.24 -9.58 -13.25
CA LEU A 174 -4.62 -10.84 -12.88
C LEU A 174 -4.13 -11.57 -14.13
N HIS A 175 -2.89 -12.01 -14.14
CA HIS A 175 -2.47 -12.95 -15.17
C HIS A 175 -3.14 -14.32 -14.96
N GLU A 176 -3.56 -14.98 -16.04
CA GLU A 176 -4.25 -16.28 -15.99
C GLU A 176 -3.48 -17.35 -15.20
N ALA A 177 -2.15 -17.28 -15.15
CA ALA A 177 -1.33 -18.20 -14.37
C ALA A 177 -1.70 -18.21 -12.88
N VAL A 178 -2.14 -17.08 -12.32
CA VAL A 178 -2.62 -16.98 -10.92
C VAL A 178 -3.77 -17.93 -10.67
N LEU A 179 -4.69 -18.06 -11.62
CA LEU A 179 -5.88 -18.90 -11.48
C LEU A 179 -5.54 -20.40 -11.55
N ARG A 180 -4.42 -20.76 -12.20
CA ARG A 180 -4.00 -22.15 -12.41
C ARG A 180 -3.00 -22.64 -11.36
N SER A 181 -2.51 -21.75 -10.51
CA SER A 181 -1.58 -22.09 -9.42
C SER A 181 -2.33 -22.84 -8.31
N ARG A 182 -1.83 -24.03 -7.93
CA ARG A 182 -2.49 -24.87 -6.91
C ARG A 182 -1.98 -24.56 -5.50
N VAL A 183 -2.05 -23.30 -5.09
CA VAL A 183 -1.65 -22.88 -3.73
C VAL A 183 -2.54 -23.58 -2.70
N GLY A 184 -1.94 -24.29 -1.76
CA GLY A 184 -2.65 -25.04 -0.72
C GLY A 184 -3.38 -26.30 -1.22
N GLY A 185 -3.19 -26.67 -2.49
CA GLY A 185 -3.86 -27.79 -3.13
C GLY A 185 -5.20 -27.42 -3.77
N PRO A 186 -5.83 -28.38 -4.49
CA PRO A 186 -7.02 -28.12 -5.29
C PRO A 186 -8.20 -27.53 -4.49
N ALA A 187 -8.46 -28.05 -3.29
CA ALA A 187 -9.57 -27.58 -2.45
C ALA A 187 -9.41 -26.13 -2.00
N VAL A 188 -8.23 -25.76 -1.50
CA VAL A 188 -7.94 -24.38 -1.08
C VAL A 188 -8.02 -23.42 -2.26
N MET A 189 -7.49 -23.84 -3.41
CA MET A 189 -7.52 -23.00 -4.61
C MET A 189 -8.93 -22.84 -5.18
N ALA A 190 -9.75 -23.90 -5.17
CA ALA A 190 -11.17 -23.81 -5.58
C ALA A 190 -11.95 -22.85 -4.69
N ASP A 191 -11.74 -22.88 -3.36
CA ASP A 191 -12.36 -21.93 -2.42
C ASP A 191 -11.89 -20.51 -2.68
N GLN A 192 -10.60 -20.33 -2.93
CA GLN A 192 -10.01 -19.04 -3.27
C GLN A 192 -10.63 -18.45 -4.55
N LEU A 193 -10.77 -19.24 -5.59
CA LEU A 193 -11.36 -18.78 -6.87
C LEU A 193 -12.85 -18.46 -6.74
N ARG A 194 -13.63 -19.25 -5.97
CA ARG A 194 -15.03 -18.93 -5.68
C ARG A 194 -15.16 -17.62 -4.91
N SER A 195 -14.30 -17.39 -3.92
CA SER A 195 -14.24 -16.12 -3.18
C SER A 195 -13.88 -14.95 -4.11
N LEU A 196 -12.90 -15.14 -4.99
CA LEU A 196 -12.46 -14.14 -5.95
C LEU A 196 -13.59 -13.73 -6.91
N ALA A 197 -14.32 -14.70 -7.46
CA ALA A 197 -15.50 -14.44 -8.29
C ALA A 197 -16.61 -13.69 -7.54
N GLY A 198 -16.80 -13.95 -6.24
CA GLY A 198 -17.73 -13.21 -5.41
C GLY A 198 -17.29 -11.76 -5.16
N LEU A 199 -16.00 -11.55 -4.83
CA LEU A 199 -15.44 -10.24 -4.54
C LEU A 199 -15.33 -9.34 -5.78
N SER A 200 -15.14 -9.92 -6.98
CA SER A 200 -15.18 -9.18 -8.24
C SER A 200 -16.55 -8.55 -8.56
N GLY A 201 -17.60 -8.96 -7.86
CA GLY A 201 -18.93 -8.34 -7.95
C GLY A 201 -19.15 -7.15 -7.04
N LEU A 202 -18.19 -6.72 -6.24
CA LEU A 202 -18.30 -5.51 -5.42
C LEU A 202 -18.32 -4.25 -6.31
N PRO A 203 -19.15 -3.25 -6.02
CA PRO A 203 -19.33 -2.06 -6.88
C PRO A 203 -18.07 -1.20 -7.03
N ASN A 204 -17.13 -1.33 -6.11
CA ASN A 204 -15.86 -0.61 -6.10
C ASN A 204 -14.67 -1.46 -6.58
N VAL A 205 -14.92 -2.67 -7.10
CA VAL A 205 -13.89 -3.58 -7.60
C VAL A 205 -14.13 -3.89 -9.06
N SER A 206 -13.18 -3.54 -9.91
CA SER A 206 -13.09 -3.98 -11.31
C SER A 206 -11.94 -4.97 -11.44
N MET A 207 -12.25 -6.22 -11.80
CA MET A 207 -11.26 -7.27 -11.92
C MET A 207 -11.25 -7.85 -13.33
N ARG A 208 -10.05 -7.94 -13.92
CA ARG A 208 -9.85 -8.50 -15.26
C ARG A 208 -8.72 -9.50 -15.27
N VAL A 209 -8.87 -10.51 -16.10
CA VAL A 209 -7.84 -11.57 -16.31
C VAL A 209 -7.10 -11.29 -17.62
N VAL A 210 -5.78 -11.23 -17.55
CA VAL A 210 -4.90 -11.21 -18.71
C VAL A 210 -4.67 -12.66 -19.14
N PRO A 211 -5.23 -13.10 -20.28
CA PRO A 211 -5.12 -14.48 -20.69
C PRO A 211 -3.67 -14.83 -21.09
N ALA A 212 -3.28 -16.08 -20.92
CA ALA A 212 -1.95 -16.54 -21.35
C ALA A 212 -1.68 -16.33 -22.85
N SER A 213 -2.75 -16.28 -23.65
CA SER A 213 -2.72 -16.00 -25.08
C SER A 213 -2.50 -14.51 -25.43
N ALA A 214 -2.50 -13.59 -24.45
CA ALA A 214 -2.29 -12.16 -24.70
C ALA A 214 -0.91 -11.80 -25.28
N GLY A 215 0.03 -12.75 -25.21
CA GLY A 215 1.39 -12.53 -25.68
C GLY A 215 2.15 -11.52 -24.84
N TYR A 216 3.05 -10.75 -25.49
CA TYR A 216 3.84 -9.75 -24.80
C TYR A 216 3.02 -8.53 -24.41
N HIS A 217 3.11 -8.13 -23.15
CA HIS A 217 2.56 -6.90 -22.58
C HIS A 217 3.51 -6.35 -21.49
N PRO A 218 3.39 -5.08 -21.10
CA PRO A 218 4.33 -4.47 -20.12
C PRO A 218 4.46 -5.22 -18.79
N GLY A 219 3.44 -5.95 -18.36
CA GLY A 219 3.47 -6.77 -17.15
C GLY A 219 4.56 -7.83 -17.12
N VAL A 220 4.99 -8.34 -18.31
CA VAL A 220 6.09 -9.31 -18.42
C VAL A 220 7.40 -8.73 -17.89
N VAL A 221 7.62 -7.43 -18.09
CA VAL A 221 8.86 -6.75 -17.66
C VAL A 221 8.66 -6.03 -16.31
N SER A 222 7.51 -5.39 -16.11
CA SER A 222 7.26 -4.68 -14.84
C SER A 222 7.19 -5.63 -13.64
N GLY A 223 6.78 -6.89 -13.84
CA GLY A 223 6.38 -7.76 -12.74
C GLY A 223 5.13 -7.22 -12.03
N ALA A 224 4.80 -7.79 -10.88
CA ALA A 224 3.69 -7.35 -10.03
C ALA A 224 3.94 -5.95 -9.46
N PHE A 225 2.88 -5.14 -9.37
CA PHE A 225 2.93 -3.81 -8.76
C PHE A 225 1.54 -3.31 -8.39
N ILE A 226 1.51 -2.36 -7.45
CA ILE A 226 0.30 -1.64 -7.03
C ILE A 226 0.58 -0.14 -7.17
N ILE A 227 -0.34 0.59 -7.81
CA ILE A 227 -0.34 2.06 -7.83
C ILE A 227 -1.38 2.53 -6.82
N LEU A 228 -0.93 3.21 -5.78
CA LEU A 228 -1.76 3.79 -4.73
C LEU A 228 -1.98 5.27 -5.03
N ARG A 229 -3.24 5.71 -5.00
CA ARG A 229 -3.65 7.11 -5.13
C ARG A 229 -4.49 7.51 -3.94
N PHE A 230 -4.41 8.78 -3.60
CA PHE A 230 -4.91 9.27 -2.33
C PHE A 230 -6.00 10.33 -2.53
N PRO A 231 -6.90 10.53 -1.55
CA PRO A 231 -7.95 11.53 -1.64
C PRO A 231 -7.34 12.94 -1.79
N LEU A 232 -8.08 13.82 -2.46
CA LEU A 232 -7.69 15.21 -2.58
C LEU A 232 -7.88 15.92 -1.23
N ASN A 233 -6.90 16.74 -0.85
CA ASN A 233 -7.02 17.66 0.27
C ASN A 233 -7.89 18.88 -0.10
N GLY A 234 -8.20 19.74 0.87
CA GLY A 234 -8.98 20.96 0.64
C GLY A 234 -8.38 21.96 -0.36
N GLY A 235 -7.13 21.80 -0.76
CA GLY A 235 -6.46 22.57 -1.80
C GLY A 235 -6.49 21.92 -3.20
N GLY A 236 -7.24 20.83 -3.40
CA GLY A 236 -7.36 20.12 -4.67
C GLY A 236 -6.13 19.29 -5.06
N ARG A 237 -5.18 19.07 -4.17
CA ARG A 237 -4.02 18.19 -4.36
C ARG A 237 -4.24 16.88 -3.62
N GLU A 238 -3.67 15.79 -4.12
CA GLU A 238 -3.67 14.51 -3.39
C GLU A 238 -3.01 14.69 -2.01
N SER A 239 -3.58 14.06 -0.98
CA SER A 239 -3.08 14.13 0.41
C SER A 239 -1.69 13.48 0.57
N GLU A 240 -1.38 12.53 -0.31
CA GLU A 240 -0.08 11.88 -0.49
C GLU A 240 0.27 11.87 -1.98
N PRO A 241 1.55 11.88 -2.40
CA PRO A 241 1.91 11.62 -3.78
C PRO A 241 1.48 10.21 -4.18
N PRO A 242 0.98 10.03 -5.41
CA PRO A 242 0.76 8.70 -5.95
C PRO A 242 2.02 7.86 -5.78
N THR A 243 1.85 6.65 -5.30
CA THR A 243 2.98 5.79 -4.95
C THR A 243 2.82 4.43 -5.63
N VAL A 244 3.86 4.00 -6.34
CA VAL A 244 3.98 2.62 -6.82
C VAL A 244 4.66 1.79 -5.76
N TYR A 245 4.01 0.71 -5.36
CA TYR A 245 4.57 -0.31 -4.49
C TYR A 245 4.90 -1.58 -5.28
N ARG A 246 6.07 -2.12 -5.04
CA ARG A 246 6.47 -3.43 -5.55
C ARG A 246 7.11 -4.23 -4.43
N GLU A 247 6.57 -5.40 -4.18
CA GLU A 247 7.17 -6.36 -3.26
C GLU A 247 8.26 -7.16 -3.96
N MET A 248 9.34 -7.40 -3.24
CA MET A 248 10.47 -8.22 -3.67
C MET A 248 10.82 -9.21 -2.56
N TYR A 249 11.57 -10.24 -2.88
CA TYR A 249 11.88 -11.32 -1.94
C TYR A 249 12.50 -10.84 -0.60
N THR A 250 13.27 -9.77 -0.63
CA THR A 250 14.00 -9.27 0.57
C THR A 250 13.57 -7.86 1.00
N GLY A 251 12.41 -7.38 0.56
CA GLY A 251 11.93 -6.03 0.90
C GLY A 251 10.97 -5.47 -0.14
N ALA A 252 10.83 -4.16 -0.18
CA ALA A 252 9.91 -3.50 -1.10
C ALA A 252 10.52 -2.24 -1.72
N LEU A 253 10.02 -1.90 -2.90
CA LEU A 253 10.32 -0.67 -3.61
C LEU A 253 9.10 0.26 -3.57
N TYR A 254 9.33 1.51 -3.19
CA TYR A 254 8.34 2.59 -3.18
C TYR A 254 8.82 3.69 -4.13
N LEU A 255 8.02 3.99 -5.17
CA LEU A 255 8.32 5.01 -6.16
C LEU A 255 7.21 6.08 -6.13
N ASP A 256 7.58 7.32 -5.88
CA ASP A 256 6.66 8.46 -5.78
C ASP A 256 7.05 9.64 -6.70
N LYS A 257 8.11 9.49 -7.50
CA LYS A 257 8.45 10.49 -8.50
C LYS A 257 7.47 10.43 -9.66
N SER A 258 6.92 11.58 -10.04
CA SER A 258 5.87 11.68 -11.05
C SER A 258 6.21 10.97 -12.37
N ALA A 259 7.48 11.03 -12.83
CA ALA A 259 7.90 10.35 -14.06
C ALA A 259 7.90 8.82 -13.93
N GLU A 260 8.24 8.28 -12.74
CA GLU A 260 8.22 6.84 -12.48
C GLU A 260 6.77 6.34 -12.37
N VAL A 261 5.92 7.05 -11.62
CA VAL A 261 4.50 6.74 -11.49
C VAL A 261 3.82 6.75 -12.86
N ALA A 262 4.05 7.77 -13.68
CA ALA A 262 3.48 7.87 -15.03
C ALA A 262 3.86 6.69 -15.94
N ARG A 263 5.07 6.13 -15.80
CA ARG A 263 5.47 4.92 -16.53
C ARG A 263 4.67 3.69 -16.10
N PHE A 264 4.41 3.53 -14.80
CA PHE A 264 3.59 2.44 -14.29
C PHE A 264 2.10 2.62 -14.63
N ASP A 265 1.58 3.85 -14.62
CA ASP A 265 0.23 4.15 -15.14
C ASP A 265 0.08 3.70 -16.60
N THR A 266 1.04 4.09 -17.44
CA THR A 266 1.05 3.69 -18.86
C THR A 266 1.12 2.16 -19.02
N ALA A 267 1.95 1.50 -18.21
CA ALA A 267 2.06 0.04 -18.22
C ALA A 267 0.74 -0.62 -17.78
N PHE A 268 0.12 -0.12 -16.70
CA PHE A 268 -1.15 -0.65 -16.21
C PHE A 268 -2.27 -0.50 -17.25
N GLU A 269 -2.41 0.66 -17.87
CA GLU A 269 -3.42 0.87 -18.93
C GLU A 269 -3.20 -0.02 -20.16
N ALA A 270 -1.95 -0.31 -20.51
CA ALA A 270 -1.64 -1.26 -21.56
C ALA A 270 -2.01 -2.70 -21.16
N ILE A 271 -1.67 -3.14 -19.94
CA ILE A 271 -2.06 -4.45 -19.39
C ILE A 271 -3.59 -4.56 -19.34
N TRP A 272 -4.28 -3.54 -18.84
CA TRP A 272 -5.73 -3.51 -18.71
C TRP A 272 -6.46 -3.67 -20.05
N ARG A 273 -5.90 -3.11 -21.12
CA ARG A 273 -6.44 -3.25 -22.49
C ARG A 273 -6.25 -4.63 -23.09
N THR A 274 -5.22 -5.37 -22.66
CA THR A 274 -4.97 -6.76 -23.12
C THR A 274 -5.77 -7.78 -22.33
N ALA A 275 -6.31 -7.41 -21.17
CA ALA A 275 -7.13 -8.27 -20.34
C ALA A 275 -8.52 -8.50 -20.97
N LEU A 276 -9.14 -9.64 -20.62
CA LEU A 276 -10.54 -9.89 -20.86
C LEU A 276 -11.41 -8.80 -20.19
N ASP A 277 -12.63 -8.60 -20.65
CA ASP A 277 -13.59 -7.79 -19.91
C ASP A 277 -13.96 -8.43 -18.56
N GLU A 278 -14.70 -7.70 -17.73
CA GLU A 278 -15.01 -8.13 -16.35
C GLU A 278 -15.92 -9.35 -16.32
N GLU A 279 -16.88 -9.46 -17.24
CA GLU A 279 -17.80 -10.60 -17.33
C GLU A 279 -17.05 -11.87 -17.76
N SER A 280 -16.32 -11.80 -18.86
CA SER A 280 -15.48 -12.89 -19.36
C SER A 280 -14.42 -13.34 -18.34
N SER A 281 -13.88 -12.38 -17.59
CA SER A 281 -12.91 -12.67 -16.52
C SER A 281 -13.57 -13.43 -15.37
N LYS A 282 -14.74 -13.00 -14.93
CA LYS A 282 -15.51 -13.66 -13.87
C LYS A 282 -15.90 -15.08 -14.28
N ASP A 283 -16.31 -15.27 -15.52
CA ASP A 283 -16.66 -16.59 -16.07
C ASP A 283 -15.43 -17.51 -16.11
N LEU A 284 -14.28 -17.00 -16.50
CA LEU A 284 -13.04 -17.78 -16.50
C LEU A 284 -12.64 -18.19 -15.08
N ILE A 285 -12.73 -17.28 -14.10
CA ILE A 285 -12.46 -17.56 -12.69
C ILE A 285 -13.41 -18.66 -12.18
N GLY A 286 -14.72 -18.54 -12.48
CA GLY A 286 -15.73 -19.52 -12.06
C GLY A 286 -15.50 -20.91 -12.62
N ARG A 287 -15.27 -21.03 -13.93
CA ARG A 287 -14.96 -22.32 -14.58
C ARG A 287 -13.67 -22.94 -14.00
N THR A 288 -12.64 -22.12 -13.78
CA THR A 288 -11.39 -22.64 -13.20
C THR A 288 -11.60 -23.13 -11.76
N ALA A 289 -12.50 -22.50 -10.99
CA ALA A 289 -12.86 -22.97 -9.65
C ALA A 289 -13.56 -24.34 -9.69
N GLU A 290 -14.46 -24.55 -10.65
CA GLU A 290 -15.13 -25.83 -10.85
C GLU A 290 -14.15 -26.95 -11.25
N ASP A 291 -13.27 -26.69 -12.20
CA ASP A 291 -12.22 -27.59 -12.65
C ASP A 291 -11.29 -28.01 -11.51
N MET A 292 -10.91 -27.06 -10.63
CA MET A 292 -10.09 -27.32 -9.45
C MET A 292 -10.82 -28.19 -8.40
N GLY A 293 -12.14 -28.01 -8.26
CA GLY A 293 -12.95 -28.77 -7.30
C GLY A 293 -13.26 -30.20 -7.70
N ASN A 294 -13.16 -30.49 -8.99
CA ASN A 294 -13.49 -31.83 -9.57
C ASN A 294 -12.23 -32.69 -9.82
N GLY A 295 -11.04 -32.21 -9.62
CA GLY A 295 -9.75 -32.89 -9.83
C GLY A 295 -8.98 -33.11 -8.54
#